data_718a79d76e5276aaa696f002383a3ee6
#
_entry.id   718a79d76e5276aaa696f002383a3ee6
#
_cell.length_a   1.000
_cell.length_b   1.000
_cell.length_c   1.000
_cell.angle_alpha   90.00
_cell.angle_beta   90.00
_cell.angle_gamma   90.00
#
_symmetry.space_group_name_H-M   'P 1'
#
loop_
_entity.id
_entity.type
_entity.pdbx_description
1 polymer ?
#
loop_
_entity_poly.entity_id
_entity_poly.type
_entity_poly.pdbx_seq_one_letter_code
_entity_poly.pdbx_strand_id
1 'polypeptide(L)'
;MSAKFQIDPYHTRYQSSGAVITLQQLLIQRYAAKTLEYLAHNRSIAGISGLHLSKMRGRGIDFEEFRPYQAGDDIRLIDWRVTARTGRPFTKVFREERERPVIIAVDQTHNMYFGSQIAFKSVIAAQAAAVFCWLAIDNGDRVGGLVFSDIEANLVRPKRSRRSALHLLNQVYQYNQKLPGVKDPESQVPLDLDF
;
A
#
# COMPACT_ATOMS: atom_id res chain seq x y z
N MET A 1 -9.93 8.71 36.57
CA MET A 1 -8.63 8.08 36.28
C MET A 1 -8.31 8.35 34.82
N SER A 2 -7.43 9.31 34.57
CA SER A 2 -7.04 9.74 33.22
C SER A 2 -5.95 8.81 32.71
N ALA A 3 -6.27 7.98 31.72
CA ALA A 3 -5.28 7.16 31.04
C ALA A 3 -4.32 8.11 30.30
N LYS A 4 -3.11 8.28 30.83
CA LYS A 4 -2.02 8.93 30.11
C LYS A 4 -1.73 8.10 28.86
N PHE A 5 -2.09 8.62 27.70
CA PHE A 5 -1.66 8.09 26.42
C PHE A 5 -0.13 8.23 26.37
N GLN A 6 0.55 7.14 26.66
CA GLN A 6 2.00 7.07 26.53
C GLN A 6 2.28 6.97 25.02
N ILE A 7 2.68 8.10 24.41
CA ILE A 7 3.08 8.15 23.00
C ILE A 7 4.35 7.33 22.89
N ASP A 8 4.26 6.22 22.17
CA ASP A 8 5.39 5.34 21.87
C ASP A 8 6.51 6.17 21.20
N PRO A 9 7.75 6.17 21.71
CA PRO A 9 8.87 6.93 21.13
C PRO A 9 9.16 6.57 19.67
N TYR A 10 8.71 5.40 19.20
CA TYR A 10 8.78 5.03 17.78
C TYR A 10 7.79 5.82 16.90
N HIS A 11 6.66 6.26 17.45
CA HIS A 11 5.66 7.03 16.69
C HIS A 11 6.16 8.42 16.30
N THR A 12 6.94 9.06 17.16
CA THR A 12 7.44 10.42 16.96
C THR A 12 8.55 10.48 15.90
N ARG A 13 9.29 9.41 15.69
CA ARG A 13 10.44 9.37 14.78
C ARG A 13 10.06 9.45 13.29
N TYR A 14 8.85 9.04 12.93
CA TYR A 14 8.38 8.97 11.55
C TYR A 14 7.26 9.98 11.24
N GLN A 15 6.83 10.76 12.22
CA GLN A 15 5.83 11.79 12.00
C GLN A 15 6.43 12.97 11.26
N SER A 16 5.79 13.34 10.15
CA SER A 16 6.06 14.60 9.48
C SER A 16 5.30 15.70 10.20
N SER A 17 5.92 16.86 10.34
CA SER A 17 5.32 18.04 10.96
C SER A 17 5.37 19.24 10.01
N GLY A 18 4.45 20.18 10.19
CA GLY A 18 4.42 21.40 9.41
C GLY A 18 3.46 21.37 8.22
N ALA A 19 3.65 22.34 7.32
CA ALA A 19 2.74 22.59 6.20
C ALA A 19 3.14 21.83 4.92
N VAL A 20 4.39 21.41 4.81
CA VAL A 20 4.96 20.74 3.63
C VAL A 20 5.73 19.48 4.02
N ILE A 21 5.73 18.51 3.13
CA ILE A 21 6.49 17.28 3.32
C ILE A 21 7.73 17.27 2.41
N THR A 22 8.81 16.67 2.87
CA THR A 22 10.02 16.47 2.06
C THR A 22 10.03 15.06 1.46
N LEU A 23 10.75 14.89 0.34
CA LEU A 23 10.91 13.57 -0.26
C LEU A 23 11.59 12.59 0.70
N GLN A 24 12.56 13.05 1.50
CA GLN A 24 13.22 12.24 2.51
C GLN A 24 12.25 11.71 3.57
N GLN A 25 11.29 12.54 4.02
CA GLN A 25 10.25 12.12 4.95
C GLN A 25 9.35 11.03 4.36
N LEU A 26 9.01 11.10 3.06
CA LEU A 26 8.25 10.04 2.37
C LEU A 26 9.05 8.74 2.26
N LEU A 27 10.35 8.82 2.00
CA LEU A 27 11.21 7.65 1.91
C LEU A 27 11.39 6.95 3.26
N ILE A 28 11.51 7.70 4.35
CA ILE A 28 11.65 7.17 5.72
C ILE A 28 10.38 6.40 6.15
N GLN A 29 9.19 6.70 5.59
CA GLN A 29 7.96 5.95 5.89
C GLN A 29 8.06 4.46 5.60
N ARG A 30 9.05 4.02 4.86
CA ARG A 30 9.35 2.60 4.68
C ARG A 30 9.59 1.88 6.02
N TYR A 31 10.21 2.52 6.98
CA TYR A 31 10.43 1.92 8.31
C TYR A 31 9.13 1.82 9.10
N ALA A 32 8.25 2.83 9.00
CA ALA A 32 6.91 2.78 9.59
C ALA A 32 6.07 1.65 8.97
N ALA A 33 6.13 1.47 7.65
CA ALA A 33 5.47 0.37 6.96
C ALA A 33 5.91 -1.01 7.48
N LYS A 34 7.23 -1.23 7.66
CA LYS A 34 7.76 -2.48 8.22
C LYS A 34 7.29 -2.74 9.66
N THR A 35 7.21 -1.69 10.47
CA THR A 35 6.71 -1.79 11.85
C THR A 35 5.24 -2.21 11.87
N LEU A 36 4.41 -1.63 10.98
CA LEU A 36 3.02 -2.00 10.85
C LEU A 36 2.84 -3.44 10.38
N GLU A 37 3.65 -3.89 9.42
CA GLU A 37 3.64 -5.29 8.95
C GLU A 37 3.98 -6.25 10.08
N TYR A 38 5.01 -5.96 10.87
CA TYR A 38 5.40 -6.76 12.03
C TYR A 38 4.28 -6.83 13.08
N LEU A 39 3.64 -5.69 13.40
CA LEU A 39 2.53 -5.64 14.36
C LEU A 39 1.30 -6.39 13.86
N ALA A 40 0.98 -6.29 12.58
CA ALA A 40 -0.13 -7.02 11.95
C ALA A 40 0.12 -8.54 12.01
N HIS A 41 1.35 -8.97 11.72
CA HIS A 41 1.74 -10.39 11.79
C HIS A 41 1.61 -10.95 13.22
N ASN A 42 2.10 -10.24 14.22
CA ASN A 42 2.02 -10.67 15.62
C ASN A 42 0.57 -10.71 16.17
N ARG A 43 -0.30 -9.78 15.71
CA ARG A 43 -1.72 -9.82 16.06
C ARG A 43 -2.46 -10.99 15.41
N SER A 44 -2.07 -11.41 14.23
CA SER A 44 -2.61 -12.58 13.55
C SER A 44 -2.30 -13.87 14.32
N ILE A 45 -1.13 -13.95 14.98
CA ILE A 45 -0.76 -15.09 15.84
C ILE A 45 -1.57 -15.07 17.15
N ALA A 46 -2.01 -13.89 17.62
CA ALA A 46 -2.71 -13.74 18.92
C ALA A 46 -4.22 -13.98 18.89
N GLY A 47 -4.81 -14.50 17.78
CA GLY A 47 -6.20 -14.98 17.84
C GLY A 47 -7.21 -14.42 16.86
N ILE A 48 -6.82 -13.81 15.76
CA ILE A 48 -7.74 -13.55 14.64
C ILE A 48 -7.43 -14.53 13.51
N SER A 49 -7.95 -15.73 13.67
CA SER A 49 -8.06 -16.77 12.65
C SER A 49 -8.96 -16.28 11.52
N GLY A 50 -8.40 -15.65 10.50
CA GLY A 50 -9.21 -15.20 9.37
C GLY A 50 -8.51 -14.36 8.30
N LEU A 51 -7.42 -13.70 8.64
CA LEU A 51 -6.59 -12.97 7.67
C LEU A 51 -5.28 -13.74 7.47
N HIS A 52 -5.32 -14.75 6.63
CA HIS A 52 -4.10 -15.33 6.10
C HIS A 52 -3.37 -14.27 5.28
N LEU A 53 -2.40 -13.62 5.90
CA LEU A 53 -1.30 -12.97 5.18
C LEU A 53 -0.48 -14.10 4.56
N SER A 54 -0.90 -14.56 3.40
CA SER A 54 -0.18 -15.50 2.59
C SER A 54 1.19 -14.90 2.27
N LYS A 55 2.25 -15.53 2.76
CA LYS A 55 3.61 -15.32 2.28
C LYS A 55 3.68 -15.82 0.84
N MET A 56 3.25 -15.00 -0.11
CA MET A 56 3.40 -15.32 -1.51
C MET A 56 4.77 -14.86 -1.99
N ARG A 57 5.66 -15.83 -2.16
CA ARG A 57 6.90 -15.67 -2.92
C ARG A 57 6.70 -16.34 -4.27
N GLY A 58 6.79 -15.54 -5.34
CA GLY A 58 7.08 -16.08 -6.65
C GLY A 58 5.98 -15.88 -7.69
N ARG A 59 6.42 -15.53 -8.88
CA ARG A 59 5.66 -15.68 -10.12
C ARG A 59 5.48 -17.16 -10.36
N GLY A 60 4.33 -17.72 -10.11
CA GLY A 60 4.10 -19.12 -10.38
C GLY A 60 2.71 -19.57 -9.95
N ILE A 61 2.28 -20.58 -10.58
CA ILE A 61 1.16 -21.41 -10.15
C ILE A 61 1.62 -22.08 -8.87
N ASP A 62 1.19 -21.59 -7.69
CA ASP A 62 1.54 -22.18 -6.42
C ASP A 62 0.75 -23.47 -6.23
N PHE A 63 1.46 -24.54 -5.89
CA PHE A 63 0.83 -25.80 -5.50
C PHE A 63 0.02 -25.58 -4.22
N GLU A 64 -1.29 -25.84 -4.25
CA GLU A 64 -2.18 -25.69 -3.10
C GLU A 64 -2.36 -27.02 -2.38
N GLU A 65 -2.84 -28.04 -3.09
CA GLU A 65 -3.12 -29.34 -2.48
C GLU A 65 -3.21 -30.48 -3.52
N PHE A 66 -3.24 -31.71 -3.03
CA PHE A 66 -3.65 -32.90 -3.81
C PHE A 66 -5.11 -33.15 -3.54
N ARG A 67 -5.94 -33.25 -4.60
CA ARG A 67 -7.31 -33.74 -4.49
C ARG A 67 -7.55 -34.97 -5.36
N PRO A 68 -8.52 -35.80 -5.02
CA PRO A 68 -8.92 -36.91 -5.90
C PRO A 68 -9.30 -36.39 -7.29
N TYR A 69 -8.83 -37.09 -8.32
CA TYR A 69 -9.17 -36.76 -9.71
C TYR A 69 -10.68 -36.81 -9.92
N GLN A 70 -11.23 -35.85 -10.63
CA GLN A 70 -12.62 -35.82 -11.07
C GLN A 70 -12.68 -35.84 -12.60
N ALA A 71 -13.73 -36.43 -13.16
CA ALA A 71 -13.94 -36.45 -14.60
C ALA A 71 -14.03 -35.02 -15.14
N GLY A 72 -13.10 -34.63 -16.05
CA GLY A 72 -12.97 -33.29 -16.59
C GLY A 72 -11.71 -32.57 -16.14
N ASP A 73 -10.99 -33.10 -15.16
CA ASP A 73 -9.67 -32.56 -14.78
C ASP A 73 -8.62 -32.85 -15.85
N ASP A 74 -7.63 -31.96 -15.98
CA ASP A 74 -6.50 -32.20 -16.89
C ASP A 74 -5.63 -33.36 -16.38
N ILE A 75 -5.58 -34.43 -17.18
CA ILE A 75 -4.81 -35.63 -16.89
C ILE A 75 -3.31 -35.35 -16.69
N ARG A 76 -2.79 -34.29 -17.27
CA ARG A 76 -1.39 -33.87 -17.14
C ARG A 76 -1.03 -33.43 -15.73
N LEU A 77 -2.03 -33.05 -14.93
CA LEU A 77 -1.86 -32.61 -13.55
C LEU A 77 -1.93 -33.75 -12.55
N ILE A 78 -2.14 -35.01 -13.00
CA ILE A 78 -2.13 -36.19 -12.13
C ILE A 78 -0.72 -36.38 -11.55
N ASP A 79 -0.64 -36.47 -10.22
CA ASP A 79 0.59 -36.87 -9.54
C ASP A 79 0.65 -38.42 -9.42
N TRP A 80 1.42 -39.01 -10.31
CA TRP A 80 1.57 -40.47 -10.37
C TRP A 80 2.22 -41.08 -9.12
N ARG A 81 3.02 -40.29 -8.39
CA ARG A 81 3.67 -40.76 -7.17
C ARG A 81 2.68 -40.88 -6.02
N VAL A 82 1.78 -39.90 -5.87
CA VAL A 82 0.70 -39.92 -4.88
C VAL A 82 -0.32 -41.00 -5.27
N THR A 83 -0.68 -41.08 -6.53
CA THR A 83 -1.58 -42.09 -7.11
C THR A 83 -1.10 -43.49 -6.83
N ALA A 84 0.19 -43.77 -7.05
CA ALA A 84 0.78 -45.11 -6.79
C ALA A 84 0.74 -45.52 -5.30
N ARG A 85 0.83 -44.55 -4.41
CA ARG A 85 0.80 -44.77 -2.95
C ARG A 85 -0.62 -44.96 -2.42
N THR A 86 -1.59 -44.26 -2.98
CA THR A 86 -2.97 -44.23 -2.50
C THR A 86 -3.91 -45.16 -3.21
N GLY A 87 -3.49 -45.70 -4.37
CA GLY A 87 -4.31 -46.59 -5.23
C GLY A 87 -5.46 -45.87 -5.96
N ARG A 88 -5.53 -44.53 -5.86
CA ARG A 88 -6.55 -43.70 -6.53
C ARG A 88 -5.87 -42.50 -7.20
N PRO A 89 -6.34 -42.06 -8.38
CA PRO A 89 -5.73 -40.95 -9.08
C PRO A 89 -5.94 -39.63 -8.30
N PHE A 90 -4.84 -38.87 -8.06
CA PHE A 90 -4.82 -37.58 -7.44
C PHE A 90 -4.29 -36.53 -8.41
N THR A 91 -4.96 -35.38 -8.47
CA THR A 91 -4.60 -34.24 -9.27
C THR A 91 -3.98 -33.14 -8.37
N LYS A 92 -2.93 -32.47 -8.89
CA LYS A 92 -2.37 -31.27 -8.28
C LYS A 92 -3.31 -30.11 -8.49
N VAL A 93 -3.79 -29.50 -7.43
CA VAL A 93 -4.52 -28.25 -7.48
C VAL A 93 -3.53 -27.12 -7.31
N PHE A 94 -3.57 -26.18 -8.23
CA PHE A 94 -2.74 -25.00 -8.21
C PHE A 94 -3.61 -23.78 -7.97
N ARG A 95 -3.16 -22.90 -7.11
CA ARG A 95 -3.78 -21.58 -6.93
C ARG A 95 -3.11 -20.59 -7.88
N GLU A 96 -3.92 -19.94 -8.69
CA GLU A 96 -3.46 -18.82 -9.50
C GLU A 96 -3.18 -17.63 -8.59
N GLU A 97 -1.91 -17.23 -8.46
CA GLU A 97 -1.52 -16.02 -7.76
C GLU A 97 -1.99 -14.80 -8.58
N ARG A 98 -3.17 -14.26 -8.25
CA ARG A 98 -3.66 -13.03 -8.87
C ARG A 98 -2.99 -11.83 -8.22
N GLU A 99 -2.01 -11.27 -8.91
CA GLU A 99 -1.43 -9.97 -8.55
C GLU A 99 -2.55 -8.92 -8.50
N ARG A 100 -2.83 -8.37 -7.33
CA ARG A 100 -3.82 -7.30 -7.17
C ARG A 100 -3.13 -5.95 -7.37
N PRO A 101 -3.60 -5.10 -8.28
CA PRO A 101 -3.08 -3.75 -8.38
C PRO A 101 -3.59 -2.93 -7.19
N VAL A 102 -2.66 -2.33 -6.44
CA VAL A 102 -2.94 -1.35 -5.39
C VAL A 102 -2.87 0.03 -6.04
N ILE A 103 -3.97 0.74 -6.02
CA ILE A 103 -4.08 2.12 -6.51
C ILE A 103 -4.30 3.06 -5.34
N ILE A 104 -3.41 4.02 -5.17
CA ILE A 104 -3.43 4.99 -4.08
C ILE A 104 -3.85 6.34 -4.66
N ALA A 105 -5.04 6.82 -4.30
CA ALA A 105 -5.50 8.16 -4.65
C ALA A 105 -5.08 9.16 -3.56
N VAL A 106 -4.36 10.22 -3.95
CA VAL A 106 -3.82 11.21 -3.01
C VAL A 106 -4.34 12.59 -3.38
N ASP A 107 -5.13 13.12 -2.49
CA ASP A 107 -5.67 14.47 -2.60
C ASP A 107 -4.63 15.48 -2.12
N GLN A 108 -4.26 16.41 -2.99
CA GLN A 108 -3.38 17.55 -2.73
C GLN A 108 -4.05 18.84 -3.25
N THR A 109 -5.37 18.96 -3.01
CA THR A 109 -6.14 20.17 -3.30
C THR A 109 -5.88 21.24 -2.25
N HIS A 110 -6.28 22.48 -2.54
CA HIS A 110 -6.18 23.61 -1.61
C HIS A 110 -6.86 23.31 -0.26
N ASN A 111 -7.98 22.60 -0.24
CA ASN A 111 -8.69 22.20 0.98
C ASN A 111 -7.88 21.31 1.91
N MET A 112 -6.84 20.66 1.39
CA MET A 112 -5.92 19.85 2.18
C MET A 112 -4.79 20.67 2.80
N TYR A 113 -4.64 21.94 2.41
CA TYR A 113 -3.66 22.87 2.99
C TYR A 113 -4.19 23.50 4.29
N PHE A 114 -4.51 22.64 5.25
CA PHE A 114 -5.05 23.01 6.54
C PHE A 114 -4.55 22.06 7.64
N GLY A 115 -4.26 22.61 8.80
CA GLY A 115 -3.89 21.85 9.99
C GLY A 115 -4.02 22.70 11.25
N SER A 116 -4.32 22.06 12.38
CA SER A 116 -4.58 22.75 13.65
C SER A 116 -3.42 22.70 14.65
N GLN A 117 -2.55 21.67 14.59
CA GLN A 117 -1.52 21.50 15.63
C GLN A 117 -0.17 21.00 15.07
N ILE A 118 -0.11 19.78 14.53
CA ILE A 118 1.16 19.09 14.22
C ILE A 118 1.53 19.20 12.75
N ALA A 119 0.61 18.85 11.87
CA ALA A 119 0.81 18.80 10.44
C ALA A 119 -0.47 19.13 9.67
N PHE A 120 -0.31 19.58 8.44
CA PHE A 120 -1.43 19.83 7.54
C PHE A 120 -1.99 18.52 7.01
N LYS A 121 -3.28 18.52 6.62
CA LYS A 121 -3.96 17.34 6.06
C LYS A 121 -3.22 16.79 4.83
N SER A 122 -2.72 17.68 3.97
CA SER A 122 -1.91 17.33 2.79
C SER A 122 -0.66 16.55 3.15
N VAL A 123 0.02 16.93 4.24
CA VAL A 123 1.21 16.24 4.76
C VAL A 123 0.85 14.86 5.31
N ILE A 124 -0.24 14.77 6.08
CA ILE A 124 -0.73 13.50 6.64
C ILE A 124 -1.17 12.55 5.51
N ALA A 125 -1.89 13.07 4.50
CA ALA A 125 -2.30 12.29 3.34
C ALA A 125 -1.09 11.75 2.56
N ALA A 126 -0.08 12.58 2.33
CA ALA A 126 1.17 12.19 1.67
C ALA A 126 1.94 11.13 2.48
N GLN A 127 2.00 11.27 3.80
CA GLN A 127 2.63 10.33 4.69
C GLN A 127 1.91 8.97 4.68
N ALA A 128 0.58 8.97 4.78
CA ALA A 128 -0.23 7.76 4.70
C ALA A 128 -0.05 7.04 3.34
N ALA A 129 -0.08 7.81 2.24
CA ALA A 129 0.16 7.28 0.91
C ALA A 129 1.54 6.61 0.79
N ALA A 130 2.57 7.19 1.39
CA ALA A 130 3.91 6.61 1.41
C ALA A 130 3.95 5.29 2.18
N VAL A 131 3.31 5.21 3.36
CA VAL A 131 3.23 3.97 4.14
C VAL A 131 2.55 2.87 3.34
N PHE A 132 1.37 3.13 2.74
CA PHE A 132 0.66 2.14 1.94
C PHE A 132 1.43 1.74 0.68
N CYS A 133 2.11 2.68 0.05
CA CYS A 133 2.97 2.42 -1.10
C CYS A 133 4.10 1.44 -0.76
N TRP A 134 4.78 1.65 0.37
CA TRP A 134 5.85 0.76 0.82
C TRP A 134 5.33 -0.61 1.28
N LEU A 135 4.21 -0.66 2.00
CA LEU A 135 3.56 -1.92 2.37
C LEU A 135 3.23 -2.76 1.14
N ALA A 136 2.61 -2.16 0.13
CA ALA A 136 2.22 -2.87 -1.08
C ALA A 136 3.45 -3.39 -1.86
N ILE A 137 4.52 -2.60 -1.98
CA ILE A 137 5.77 -3.04 -2.63
C ILE A 137 6.48 -4.14 -1.85
N ASP A 138 6.55 -4.05 -0.53
CA ASP A 138 7.21 -5.07 0.31
C ASP A 138 6.40 -6.38 0.31
N ASN A 139 5.06 -6.32 0.13
CA ASN A 139 4.19 -7.48 -0.12
C ASN A 139 4.27 -8.03 -1.55
N GLY A 140 4.97 -7.37 -2.45
CA GLY A 140 5.13 -7.80 -3.83
C GLY A 140 3.98 -7.40 -4.76
N ASP A 141 3.07 -6.53 -4.33
CA ASP A 141 1.95 -6.05 -5.12
C ASP A 141 2.38 -5.06 -6.21
N ARG A 142 1.48 -4.84 -7.18
CA ARG A 142 1.63 -3.82 -8.21
C ARG A 142 1.11 -2.50 -7.67
N VAL A 143 1.98 -1.49 -7.54
CA VAL A 143 1.63 -0.17 -7.01
C VAL A 143 1.57 0.87 -8.10
N GLY A 144 0.49 1.62 -8.08
CA GLY A 144 0.26 2.83 -8.84
C GLY A 144 -0.60 3.81 -8.05
N GLY A 145 -0.96 4.93 -8.64
CA GLY A 145 -1.79 5.89 -7.94
C GLY A 145 -2.22 7.07 -8.80
N LEU A 146 -3.17 7.79 -8.25
CA LEU A 146 -3.65 9.06 -8.77
C LEU A 146 -3.28 10.15 -7.77
N VAL A 147 -2.50 11.14 -8.18
CA VAL A 147 -2.25 12.35 -7.38
C VAL A 147 -2.94 13.51 -8.07
N PHE A 148 -3.73 14.25 -7.35
CA PHE A 148 -4.51 15.34 -7.93
C PHE A 148 -4.52 16.58 -7.03
N SER A 149 -4.64 17.73 -7.69
CA SER A 149 -4.85 19.05 -7.11
C SER A 149 -6.12 19.66 -7.69
N ASP A 150 -6.39 20.92 -7.38
CA ASP A 150 -7.51 21.69 -7.95
C ASP A 150 -7.37 21.90 -9.47
N ILE A 151 -6.14 21.83 -10.01
CA ILE A 151 -5.83 22.22 -11.39
C ILE A 151 -5.47 21.03 -12.26
N GLU A 152 -4.77 20.03 -11.71
CA GLU A 152 -4.19 18.93 -12.49
C GLU A 152 -4.27 17.59 -11.74
N ALA A 153 -4.25 16.51 -12.50
CA ALA A 153 -4.19 15.16 -11.97
C ALA A 153 -3.17 14.33 -12.75
N ASN A 154 -2.42 13.52 -12.05
CA ASN A 154 -1.43 12.62 -12.64
C ASN A 154 -1.69 11.17 -12.23
N LEU A 155 -1.79 10.30 -13.23
CA LEU A 155 -2.00 8.87 -13.05
C LEU A 155 -0.69 8.10 -13.23
N VAL A 156 -0.22 7.44 -12.18
CA VAL A 156 0.89 6.51 -12.22
C VAL A 156 0.35 5.08 -12.38
N ARG A 157 0.62 4.46 -13.53
CA ARG A 157 0.15 3.09 -13.81
C ARG A 157 0.75 2.07 -12.84
N PRO A 158 -0.04 1.12 -12.33
CA PRO A 158 0.44 0.11 -11.39
C PRO A 158 1.52 -0.79 -11.99
N LYS A 159 2.68 -0.84 -11.34
CA LYS A 159 3.80 -1.73 -11.69
C LYS A 159 4.42 -2.33 -10.44
N ARG A 160 4.90 -3.58 -10.54
CA ARG A 160 5.63 -4.28 -9.47
C ARG A 160 7.10 -3.84 -9.49
N SER A 161 7.38 -2.60 -9.14
CA SER A 161 8.75 -2.10 -9.10
C SER A 161 8.89 -0.97 -8.09
N ARG A 162 10.01 -0.96 -7.37
CA ARG A 162 10.39 0.16 -6.49
C ARG A 162 10.47 1.48 -7.25
N ARG A 163 10.82 1.43 -8.52
CA ARG A 163 10.88 2.63 -9.37
C ARG A 163 9.49 3.26 -9.55
N SER A 164 8.43 2.44 -9.69
CA SER A 164 7.05 2.94 -9.77
C SER A 164 6.61 3.57 -8.46
N ALA A 165 6.94 2.94 -7.32
CA ALA A 165 6.69 3.49 -6.00
C ALA A 165 7.38 4.85 -5.80
N LEU A 166 8.67 4.93 -6.12
CA LEU A 166 9.44 6.18 -6.02
C LEU A 166 8.88 7.26 -6.95
N HIS A 167 8.42 6.89 -8.15
CA HIS A 167 7.78 7.82 -9.06
C HIS A 167 6.48 8.38 -8.48
N LEU A 168 5.62 7.52 -7.90
CA LEU A 168 4.40 7.96 -7.21
C LEU A 168 4.72 8.91 -6.04
N LEU A 169 5.67 8.54 -5.18
CA LEU A 169 6.07 9.38 -4.04
C LEU A 169 6.66 10.73 -4.48
N ASN A 170 7.41 10.75 -5.58
CA ASN A 170 7.91 11.98 -6.16
C ASN A 170 6.77 12.87 -6.68
N GLN A 171 5.74 12.29 -7.31
CA GLN A 171 4.54 13.04 -7.72
C GLN A 171 3.83 13.63 -6.51
N VAL A 172 3.60 12.84 -5.45
CA VAL A 172 3.00 13.34 -4.19
C VAL A 172 3.80 14.50 -3.63
N TYR A 173 5.12 14.38 -3.60
CA TYR A 173 6.01 15.46 -3.16
C TYR A 173 5.85 16.72 -4.01
N GLN A 174 5.90 16.60 -5.35
CA GLN A 174 5.78 17.72 -6.27
C GLN A 174 4.45 18.46 -6.11
N TYR A 175 3.34 17.74 -5.99
CA TYR A 175 2.02 18.32 -5.78
C TYR A 175 1.92 19.02 -4.42
N ASN A 176 2.49 18.43 -3.36
CA ASN A 176 2.54 19.05 -2.04
C ASN A 176 3.32 20.39 -2.04
N GLN A 177 4.42 20.47 -2.79
CA GLN A 177 5.22 21.68 -2.92
C GLN A 177 4.52 22.79 -3.73
N LYS A 178 3.54 22.44 -4.57
CA LYS A 178 2.77 23.41 -5.37
C LYS A 178 1.56 23.99 -4.64
N LEU A 179 1.26 23.50 -3.43
CA LEU A 179 0.12 24.02 -2.67
C LEU A 179 0.27 25.51 -2.37
N PRO A 180 -0.81 26.31 -2.51
CA PRO A 180 -0.79 27.73 -2.24
C PRO A 180 -0.40 27.98 -0.78
N GLY A 181 0.54 28.87 -0.53
CA GLY A 181 1.08 29.16 0.80
C GLY A 181 2.48 28.61 1.05
N VAL A 182 3.01 27.76 0.14
CA VAL A 182 4.40 27.30 0.24
C VAL A 182 5.38 28.32 -0.33
N LYS A 183 4.96 29.16 -1.29
CA LYS A 183 5.84 30.15 -1.95
C LYS A 183 5.25 31.52 -2.29
N ASP A 184 3.92 31.73 -2.27
CA ASP A 184 3.33 33.02 -2.61
C ASP A 184 2.07 33.30 -1.79
N PRO A 185 2.06 34.38 -0.97
CA PRO A 185 0.86 34.83 -0.24
C PRO A 185 -0.19 35.49 -1.13
N GLU A 186 0.09 35.74 -2.41
CA GLU A 186 -0.79 36.53 -3.28
C GLU A 186 -1.64 35.75 -4.28
N SER A 187 -1.51 34.40 -4.37
CA SER A 187 -2.33 33.63 -5.30
C SER A 187 -3.52 32.94 -4.60
N GLN A 188 -4.38 33.71 -3.96
CA GLN A 188 -5.74 33.29 -3.64
C GLN A 188 -6.60 33.45 -4.91
N VAL A 189 -6.67 32.45 -5.74
CA VAL A 189 -7.67 32.37 -6.82
C VAL A 189 -8.95 31.88 -6.17
N PRO A 190 -10.07 32.63 -6.22
CA PRO A 190 -11.36 32.14 -5.78
C PRO A 190 -11.78 30.99 -6.69
N LEU A 191 -12.09 29.84 -6.09
CA LEU A 191 -12.74 28.75 -6.80
C LEU A 191 -14.20 29.16 -7.05
N ASP A 192 -14.50 29.62 -8.29
CA ASP A 192 -15.85 29.63 -8.81
C ASP A 192 -16.22 28.18 -9.14
N LEU A 193 -16.99 27.60 -8.24
CA LEU A 193 -17.64 26.29 -8.43
C LEU A 193 -19.05 26.57 -9.00
N ASP A 194 -19.13 26.85 -10.28
CA ASP A 194 -20.38 26.71 -11.02
C ASP A 194 -20.59 25.23 -11.36
N PHE A 195 -21.61 24.63 -10.72
CA PHE A 195 -22.17 23.32 -11.06
C PHE A 195 -23.43 23.51 -11.90
#